data_2b3e2a2b00c83be9ef9a223f52e4f754
#
_entry.id   2b3e2a2b00c83be9ef9a223f52e4f754
#
_cell.length_a   1.000
_cell.length_b   1.000
_cell.length_c   1.000
_cell.angle_alpha   90.00
_cell.angle_beta   90.00
_cell.angle_gamma   90.00
#
_symmetry.space_group_name_H-M   'P 1'
#
loop_
_entity.id
_entity.type
_entity.pdbx_description
1 polymer ?
#
loop_
_entity_poly.entity_id
_entity_poly.type
_entity_poly.pdbx_seq_one_letter_code
_entity_poly.pdbx_strand_id
1 'polypeptide(L)'
;MPDLRARAVVDLDVPGPVISRHLYGHFAEHLGRCIYGGFYVGEDSSIPHERGIRLDVVEALKGIGIPNLRWPGGCFADEYHWRDGIGPKESRPRMVNTHWGDVVENNHFGTHEFMDLCEMLGADAYVSGNVGSGSVQEMSDWVEYLTRDGDSPMASLRRENGRDEPWKVPFWGIGNEAWGCGGNFTAPQFASEARRYATFCRDHGDNKLYRIAAGASDDDVTWTTALMEALNCLGCQRDPKNIFQAISFHYYTLAGTWEHKGSATSFSTEDYYATMSKAQDIERVISAHARIMDAYDPGRKVGLVLDEWGTWWDVEEGTNPGFLYQQNTVRDALVAAVHFDAFHRNADRLVMANIAQTVNVLQAMLLTDAETGALVLTPTYHVFEMSRGHHDATSLAVHVLDAPDAREADGRSLQVVSASASTTGSTALLSLSNLDAEASLTIDVDLRGRAVSSATARVLTGDSAAAHNTADAPEAVAPVALDTELDGGTLRVTLPAHSFATVSLELA
;
A
#
# COMPACT_ATOMS: atom_id res chain seq x y z
N MET A 1 10.72 -3.80 34.36
CA MET A 1 10.84 -2.34 34.16
C MET A 1 9.58 -1.67 34.66
N PRO A 2 9.56 -0.37 35.01
CA PRO A 2 8.30 0.27 35.34
C PRO A 2 7.40 0.27 34.13
N ASP A 3 6.11 -0.04 34.32
CA ASP A 3 5.09 0.03 33.26
C ASP A 3 4.95 1.49 32.79
N LEU A 4 5.00 1.70 31.48
CA LEU A 4 4.76 3.00 30.87
C LEU A 4 3.27 3.38 31.02
N ARG A 5 2.98 4.68 31.05
CA ARG A 5 1.61 5.17 31.10
C ARG A 5 1.40 6.31 30.12
N ALA A 6 0.23 6.34 29.51
CA ALA A 6 -0.22 7.43 28.66
C ALA A 6 -1.71 7.73 28.93
N ARG A 7 -2.13 8.91 28.51
CA ARG A 7 -3.54 9.28 28.40
C ARG A 7 -3.84 9.67 26.97
N ALA A 8 -5.03 9.35 26.51
CA ALA A 8 -5.54 9.82 25.24
C ALA A 8 -6.97 10.34 25.36
N VAL A 9 -7.37 11.17 24.42
CA VAL A 9 -8.76 11.64 24.28
C VAL A 9 -9.21 11.30 22.86
N VAL A 10 -10.41 10.75 22.74
CA VAL A 10 -11.11 10.53 21.46
C VAL A 10 -12.44 11.24 21.50
N ASP A 11 -12.67 12.16 20.56
CA ASP A 11 -13.94 12.85 20.40
C ASP A 11 -14.84 12.08 19.42
N LEU A 12 -15.76 11.26 19.95
CA LEU A 12 -16.59 10.33 19.18
C LEU A 12 -17.73 11.01 18.36
N ASP A 13 -17.98 12.31 18.60
CA ASP A 13 -19.00 13.12 17.94
C ASP A 13 -18.43 14.23 17.04
N VAL A 14 -17.11 14.29 16.88
CA VAL A 14 -16.43 15.24 15.99
C VAL A 14 -15.84 14.52 14.79
N PRO A 15 -16.63 14.42 13.68
CA PRO A 15 -16.18 13.68 12.50
C PRO A 15 -15.11 14.42 11.73
N GLY A 16 -14.08 13.69 11.33
CA GLY A 16 -13.05 14.10 10.38
C GLY A 16 -13.38 13.67 8.94
N PRO A 17 -12.39 13.58 8.05
CA PRO A 17 -12.55 13.06 6.69
C PRO A 17 -12.87 11.56 6.68
N VAL A 18 -13.43 11.09 5.55
CA VAL A 18 -13.60 9.65 5.32
C VAL A 18 -12.26 9.03 4.98
N ILE A 19 -11.93 7.93 5.66
CA ILE A 19 -10.74 7.11 5.40
C ILE A 19 -11.02 6.27 4.16
N SER A 20 -10.46 6.65 3.02
CA SER A 20 -10.62 5.87 1.79
C SER A 20 -10.13 4.43 2.00
N ARG A 21 -10.93 3.43 1.61
CA ARG A 21 -10.47 2.04 1.61
C ARG A 21 -9.18 1.85 0.80
N HIS A 22 -8.95 2.68 -0.21
CA HIS A 22 -7.77 2.60 -1.06
C HIS A 22 -6.46 3.00 -0.35
N LEU A 23 -6.51 3.50 0.89
CA LEU A 23 -5.33 3.62 1.76
C LEU A 23 -4.75 2.25 2.18
N TYR A 24 -5.51 1.19 1.96
CA TYR A 24 -5.15 -0.21 2.21
C TYR A 24 -4.90 -0.98 0.90
N GLY A 25 -4.51 -0.27 -0.16
CA GLY A 25 -4.20 -0.84 -1.46
C GLY A 25 -2.92 -1.67 -1.46
N HIS A 26 -2.77 -2.45 -2.51
CA HIS A 26 -1.66 -3.38 -2.67
C HIS A 26 -0.95 -3.17 -4.00
N PHE A 27 0.28 -3.65 -4.07
CA PHE A 27 1.13 -3.57 -5.24
C PHE A 27 1.68 -4.96 -5.60
N ALA A 28 1.60 -5.30 -6.87
CA ALA A 28 2.15 -6.51 -7.46
C ALA A 28 3.00 -6.15 -8.68
N GLU A 29 4.17 -6.73 -8.77
CA GLU A 29 5.12 -6.48 -9.84
C GLU A 29 5.69 -7.79 -10.40
N HIS A 30 6.07 -7.80 -11.67
CA HIS A 30 6.93 -8.84 -12.22
C HIS A 30 8.34 -8.74 -11.62
N LEU A 31 8.43 -9.04 -10.33
CA LEU A 31 9.62 -9.00 -9.50
C LEU A 31 9.69 -10.26 -8.65
N GLY A 32 10.83 -10.95 -8.72
CA GLY A 32 11.07 -12.13 -7.91
C GLY A 32 9.97 -13.17 -8.05
N ARG A 33 9.38 -13.53 -6.91
CA ARG A 33 8.28 -14.51 -6.84
C ARG A 33 6.93 -13.86 -6.50
N CYS A 34 6.74 -12.56 -6.79
CA CYS A 34 5.45 -11.92 -6.56
C CYS A 34 4.38 -12.49 -7.51
N ILE A 35 4.65 -12.50 -8.80
CA ILE A 35 3.72 -13.06 -9.81
C ILE A 35 3.91 -14.57 -9.89
N TYR A 36 5.02 -15.05 -10.46
CA TYR A 36 5.25 -16.48 -10.67
C TYR A 36 5.70 -17.17 -9.37
N GLY A 37 4.92 -18.17 -8.94
CA GLY A 37 5.07 -18.84 -7.64
C GLY A 37 4.44 -18.09 -6.47
N GLY A 38 3.95 -16.87 -6.69
CA GLY A 38 3.16 -16.08 -5.77
C GLY A 38 1.69 -16.08 -6.17
N PHE A 39 1.22 -15.08 -6.93
CA PHE A 39 -0.15 -15.03 -7.42
C PHE A 39 -0.47 -16.10 -8.47
N TYR A 40 0.49 -16.46 -9.31
CA TYR A 40 0.30 -17.30 -10.47
C TYR A 40 1.25 -18.51 -10.44
N VAL A 41 0.68 -19.68 -10.54
CA VAL A 41 1.43 -20.97 -10.54
C VAL A 41 1.32 -21.73 -11.86
N GLY A 42 0.55 -21.20 -12.83
CA GLY A 42 0.29 -21.88 -14.09
C GLY A 42 -0.81 -22.93 -14.00
N GLU A 43 -1.35 -23.30 -15.17
CA GLU A 43 -2.51 -24.18 -15.24
C GLU A 43 -2.16 -25.67 -15.03
N ASP A 44 -0.88 -26.03 -15.14
CA ASP A 44 -0.40 -27.40 -14.90
C ASP A 44 0.05 -27.65 -13.45
N SER A 45 -0.11 -26.66 -12.56
CA SER A 45 0.32 -26.75 -11.17
C SER A 45 -0.50 -27.73 -10.36
N SER A 46 0.14 -28.42 -9.40
CA SER A 46 -0.57 -29.23 -8.39
C SER A 46 -1.12 -28.38 -7.22
N ILE A 47 -0.69 -27.11 -7.10
CA ILE A 47 -1.22 -26.17 -6.12
C ILE A 47 -2.64 -25.78 -6.56
N PRO A 48 -3.65 -25.75 -5.65
CA PRO A 48 -5.01 -25.36 -5.99
C PRO A 48 -5.07 -23.99 -6.65
N HIS A 49 -5.61 -23.95 -7.86
CA HIS A 49 -5.70 -22.73 -8.67
C HIS A 49 -6.97 -22.67 -9.53
N GLU A 50 -7.32 -21.48 -9.99
CA GLU A 50 -8.26 -21.26 -11.09
C GLU A 50 -7.55 -20.49 -12.18
N ARG A 51 -7.48 -21.05 -13.40
CA ARG A 51 -6.76 -20.47 -14.55
C ARG A 51 -5.29 -20.12 -14.23
N GLY A 52 -4.65 -20.92 -13.38
CA GLY A 52 -3.28 -20.69 -12.91
C GLY A 52 -3.13 -19.71 -11.76
N ILE A 53 -4.20 -19.03 -11.35
CA ILE A 53 -4.21 -18.09 -10.19
C ILE A 53 -4.44 -18.89 -8.91
N ARG A 54 -3.61 -18.67 -7.93
CA ARG A 54 -3.53 -19.40 -6.67
C ARG A 54 -4.70 -19.09 -5.75
N LEU A 55 -5.52 -20.10 -5.41
CA LEU A 55 -6.78 -19.89 -4.66
C LEU A 55 -6.56 -19.52 -3.18
N ASP A 56 -5.56 -20.07 -2.53
CA ASP A 56 -5.25 -19.76 -1.13
C ASP A 56 -4.77 -18.30 -0.96
N VAL A 57 -4.00 -17.77 -1.93
CA VAL A 57 -3.62 -16.36 -1.98
C VAL A 57 -4.85 -15.47 -2.17
N VAL A 58 -5.75 -15.83 -3.10
CA VAL A 58 -7.00 -15.11 -3.32
C VAL A 58 -7.86 -15.09 -2.06
N GLU A 59 -8.02 -16.23 -1.37
CA GLU A 59 -8.81 -16.33 -0.15
C GLU A 59 -8.23 -15.46 0.97
N ALA A 60 -6.92 -15.52 1.18
CA ALA A 60 -6.25 -14.71 2.19
C ALA A 60 -6.45 -13.20 1.94
N LEU A 61 -6.26 -12.74 0.71
CA LEU A 61 -6.41 -11.32 0.37
C LEU A 61 -7.88 -10.85 0.42
N LYS A 62 -8.84 -11.71 0.10
CA LYS A 62 -10.27 -11.42 0.36
C LYS A 62 -10.55 -11.29 1.86
N GLY A 63 -9.87 -12.05 2.70
CA GLY A 63 -9.96 -11.97 4.16
C GLY A 63 -9.64 -10.58 4.71
N ILE A 64 -8.64 -9.90 4.15
CA ILE A 64 -8.29 -8.53 4.52
C ILE A 64 -9.10 -7.46 3.77
N GLY A 65 -9.90 -7.84 2.77
CA GLY A 65 -10.73 -6.91 1.99
C GLY A 65 -9.89 -6.00 1.08
N ILE A 66 -8.90 -6.58 0.38
CA ILE A 66 -8.05 -5.84 -0.56
C ILE A 66 -8.87 -4.93 -1.49
N PRO A 67 -8.69 -3.60 -1.45
CA PRO A 67 -9.56 -2.68 -2.20
C PRO A 67 -9.10 -2.43 -3.63
N ASN A 68 -7.80 -2.47 -3.88
CA ASN A 68 -7.21 -2.32 -5.20
C ASN A 68 -5.86 -3.02 -5.28
N LEU A 69 -5.46 -3.37 -6.50
CA LEU A 69 -4.17 -3.97 -6.80
C LEU A 69 -3.50 -3.21 -7.96
N ARG A 70 -2.30 -2.68 -7.74
CA ARG A 70 -1.46 -2.02 -8.73
C ARG A 70 -0.59 -3.06 -9.44
N TRP A 71 -0.53 -3.00 -10.79
CA TRP A 71 0.24 -3.91 -11.66
C TRP A 71 0.50 -3.21 -13.03
N PRO A 72 1.51 -3.53 -13.87
CA PRO A 72 2.40 -4.70 -13.82
C PRO A 72 3.66 -4.50 -13.00
N GLY A 73 3.86 -3.31 -12.45
CA GLY A 73 5.03 -3.03 -11.65
C GLY A 73 5.19 -1.57 -11.30
N GLY A 74 6.32 -1.36 -10.67
CA GLY A 74 7.15 -0.20 -10.53
C GLY A 74 8.06 -0.07 -11.75
N CYS A 75 9.39 -0.31 -11.58
CA CYS A 75 10.35 -0.20 -12.68
C CYS A 75 10.03 -1.13 -13.86
N PHE A 76 9.49 -2.32 -13.61
CA PHE A 76 9.10 -3.23 -14.69
C PHE A 76 8.03 -2.63 -15.60
N ALA A 77 7.11 -1.79 -15.08
CA ALA A 77 6.05 -1.19 -15.89
C ALA A 77 6.59 -0.33 -17.03
N ASP A 78 7.75 0.32 -16.85
CA ASP A 78 8.35 1.19 -17.86
C ASP A 78 9.19 0.46 -18.93
N GLU A 79 9.30 -0.88 -18.82
CA GLU A 79 9.83 -1.78 -19.87
C GLU A 79 8.75 -2.73 -20.43
N TYR A 80 7.55 -2.79 -19.81
CA TYR A 80 6.50 -3.72 -20.18
C TYR A 80 5.68 -3.22 -21.37
N HIS A 81 5.63 -4.04 -22.43
CA HIS A 81 4.77 -3.83 -23.58
C HIS A 81 3.53 -4.73 -23.46
N TRP A 82 2.39 -4.15 -23.14
CA TRP A 82 1.16 -4.88 -22.80
C TRP A 82 0.68 -5.87 -23.88
N ARG A 83 1.00 -5.60 -25.16
CA ARG A 83 0.68 -6.51 -26.27
C ARG A 83 1.39 -7.86 -26.17
N ASP A 84 2.53 -7.90 -25.51
CA ASP A 84 3.29 -9.13 -25.29
C ASP A 84 2.60 -10.05 -24.26
N GLY A 85 1.73 -9.50 -23.42
CA GLY A 85 0.98 -10.23 -22.38
C GLY A 85 -0.47 -10.56 -22.76
N ILE A 86 -0.84 -10.57 -24.07
CA ILE A 86 -2.18 -10.92 -24.53
C ILE A 86 -2.14 -12.02 -25.60
N GLY A 87 -3.31 -12.59 -25.90
CA GLY A 87 -3.42 -13.70 -26.87
C GLY A 87 -2.95 -15.04 -26.29
N PRO A 88 -2.82 -16.08 -27.14
CA PRO A 88 -2.42 -17.42 -26.71
C PRO A 88 -1.05 -17.42 -26.04
N LYS A 89 -0.95 -18.02 -24.86
CA LYS A 89 0.27 -18.00 -24.00
C LYS A 89 1.50 -18.54 -24.74
N GLU A 90 1.33 -19.57 -25.58
CA GLU A 90 2.42 -20.22 -26.32
C GLU A 90 3.05 -19.30 -27.37
N SER A 91 2.32 -18.27 -27.81
CA SER A 91 2.80 -17.31 -28.82
C SER A 91 3.31 -15.99 -28.22
N ARG A 92 3.16 -15.82 -26.91
CA ARG A 92 3.62 -14.59 -26.24
C ARG A 92 5.15 -14.50 -26.27
N PRO A 93 5.73 -13.36 -26.63
CA PRO A 93 7.18 -13.21 -26.68
C PRO A 93 7.76 -13.26 -25.24
N ARG A 94 9.01 -13.68 -25.17
CA ARG A 94 9.79 -13.68 -23.93
C ARG A 94 10.65 -12.41 -23.89
N MET A 95 10.84 -11.87 -22.69
CA MET A 95 11.72 -10.74 -22.46
C MET A 95 12.67 -11.02 -21.28
N VAL A 96 13.74 -10.24 -21.17
CA VAL A 96 14.61 -10.26 -19.99
C VAL A 96 14.11 -9.17 -19.04
N ASN A 97 13.87 -9.53 -17.80
CA ASN A 97 13.58 -8.59 -16.73
C ASN A 97 14.88 -7.97 -16.24
N THR A 98 15.26 -6.86 -16.82
CA THR A 98 16.58 -6.23 -16.58
C THR A 98 16.67 -5.53 -15.23
N HIS A 99 15.54 -5.14 -14.67
CA HIS A 99 15.48 -4.50 -13.35
C HIS A 99 15.59 -5.53 -12.21
N TRP A 100 14.93 -6.70 -12.38
CA TRP A 100 14.73 -7.62 -11.27
C TRP A 100 15.29 -9.01 -11.54
N GLY A 101 16.55 -9.21 -11.14
CA GLY A 101 17.20 -10.52 -11.11
C GLY A 101 17.73 -11.04 -12.44
N ASP A 102 17.63 -10.27 -13.53
CA ASP A 102 18.10 -10.64 -14.89
C ASP A 102 17.51 -11.98 -15.35
N VAL A 103 16.23 -12.20 -15.07
CA VAL A 103 15.49 -13.42 -15.39
C VAL A 103 14.63 -13.26 -16.64
N VAL A 104 14.31 -14.40 -17.28
CA VAL A 104 13.45 -14.40 -18.45
C VAL A 104 12.00 -14.43 -18.04
N GLU A 105 11.25 -13.38 -18.39
CA GLU A 105 9.79 -13.32 -18.33
C GLU A 105 9.17 -14.01 -19.53
N ASN A 106 8.15 -14.84 -19.31
CA ASN A 106 7.44 -15.55 -20.36
C ASN A 106 6.12 -14.90 -20.78
N ASN A 107 5.72 -13.84 -20.10
CA ASN A 107 4.47 -13.11 -20.31
C ASN A 107 3.19 -13.95 -20.18
N HIS A 108 3.24 -15.10 -19.49
CA HIS A 108 2.06 -15.95 -19.27
C HIS A 108 1.05 -15.34 -18.29
N PHE A 109 1.50 -14.42 -17.43
CA PHE A 109 0.62 -13.57 -16.65
C PHE A 109 0.64 -12.16 -17.27
N GLY A 110 -0.44 -11.77 -17.91
CA GLY A 110 -0.58 -10.49 -18.59
C GLY A 110 -1.93 -9.84 -18.27
N THR A 111 -2.44 -9.05 -19.22
CA THR A 111 -3.64 -8.23 -18.99
C THR A 111 -4.86 -9.06 -18.56
N HIS A 112 -5.15 -10.20 -19.24
CA HIS A 112 -6.31 -11.02 -18.90
C HIS A 112 -6.16 -11.68 -17.55
N GLU A 113 -5.01 -12.27 -17.27
CA GLU A 113 -4.72 -12.93 -16.01
C GLU A 113 -4.77 -11.94 -14.82
N PHE A 114 -4.28 -10.71 -15.00
CA PHE A 114 -4.39 -9.66 -14.00
C PHE A 114 -5.84 -9.24 -13.74
N MET A 115 -6.62 -9.05 -14.80
CA MET A 115 -8.03 -8.67 -14.65
C MET A 115 -8.85 -9.80 -14.05
N ASP A 116 -8.56 -11.07 -14.39
CA ASP A 116 -9.15 -12.25 -13.75
C ASP A 116 -8.83 -12.27 -12.24
N LEU A 117 -7.57 -11.99 -11.87
CA LEU A 117 -7.18 -11.87 -10.46
C LEU A 117 -7.97 -10.78 -9.74
N CYS A 118 -8.10 -9.59 -10.33
CA CYS A 118 -8.89 -8.50 -9.75
C CYS A 118 -10.36 -8.89 -9.57
N GLU A 119 -10.97 -9.54 -10.58
CA GLU A 119 -12.35 -10.04 -10.49
C GLU A 119 -12.50 -11.10 -9.38
N MET A 120 -11.55 -12.04 -9.25
CA MET A 120 -11.56 -13.05 -8.18
C MET A 120 -11.41 -12.42 -6.79
N LEU A 121 -10.59 -11.40 -6.65
CA LEU A 121 -10.38 -10.66 -5.40
C LEU A 121 -11.57 -9.74 -5.06
N GLY A 122 -12.32 -9.28 -6.05
CA GLY A 122 -13.27 -8.18 -5.90
C GLY A 122 -12.57 -6.83 -5.69
N ALA A 123 -11.34 -6.69 -6.19
CA ALA A 123 -10.50 -5.51 -6.05
C ALA A 123 -10.55 -4.64 -7.32
N ASP A 124 -10.41 -3.34 -7.14
CA ASP A 124 -10.27 -2.40 -8.25
C ASP A 124 -8.87 -2.53 -8.89
N ALA A 125 -8.83 -2.57 -10.22
CA ALA A 125 -7.58 -2.61 -10.96
C ALA A 125 -6.92 -1.22 -10.97
N TYR A 126 -5.63 -1.17 -10.62
CA TYR A 126 -4.75 -0.03 -10.82
C TYR A 126 -3.66 -0.43 -11.82
N VAL A 127 -3.78 0.04 -13.05
CA VAL A 127 -2.84 -0.29 -14.13
C VAL A 127 -1.76 0.79 -14.24
N SER A 128 -0.48 0.40 -14.08
CA SER A 128 0.67 1.28 -14.31
C SER A 128 1.05 1.32 -15.78
N GLY A 129 0.90 2.47 -16.42
CA GLY A 129 1.21 2.64 -17.84
C GLY A 129 2.67 2.99 -18.10
N ASN A 130 3.24 2.42 -19.16
CA ASN A 130 4.63 2.59 -19.58
C ASN A 130 4.86 3.98 -20.21
N VAL A 131 5.59 4.86 -19.51
CA VAL A 131 6.07 6.15 -20.03
C VAL A 131 7.55 6.09 -20.41
N GLY A 132 8.30 5.14 -19.84
CA GLY A 132 9.73 4.97 -20.06
C GLY A 132 10.07 4.57 -21.49
N SER A 133 9.80 3.32 -21.88
CA SER A 133 10.07 2.78 -23.22
C SER A 133 8.85 2.78 -24.13
N GLY A 134 7.64 2.95 -23.58
CA GLY A 134 6.38 2.92 -24.32
C GLY A 134 6.09 4.19 -25.12
N SER A 135 4.99 4.17 -25.85
CA SER A 135 4.50 5.32 -26.60
C SER A 135 3.11 5.75 -26.13
N VAL A 136 2.76 7.01 -26.37
CA VAL A 136 1.41 7.54 -26.10
C VAL A 136 0.32 6.71 -26.80
N GLN A 137 0.59 6.26 -28.02
CA GLN A 137 -0.35 5.44 -28.78
C GLN A 137 -0.54 4.07 -28.13
N GLU A 138 0.54 3.44 -27.70
CA GLU A 138 0.51 2.14 -27.03
C GLU A 138 -0.31 2.19 -25.74
N MET A 139 -0.11 3.21 -24.91
CA MET A 139 -0.88 3.41 -23.69
C MET A 139 -2.37 3.68 -24.00
N SER A 140 -2.65 4.52 -24.99
CA SER A 140 -4.02 4.80 -25.45
C SER A 140 -4.73 3.52 -25.96
N ASP A 141 -4.01 2.69 -26.70
CA ASP A 141 -4.53 1.40 -27.21
C ASP A 141 -4.82 0.43 -26.05
N TRP A 142 -4.00 0.42 -25.01
CA TRP A 142 -4.23 -0.44 -23.85
C TRP A 142 -5.48 0.00 -23.05
N VAL A 143 -5.66 1.30 -22.85
CA VAL A 143 -6.88 1.85 -22.26
C VAL A 143 -8.11 1.47 -23.09
N GLU A 144 -8.03 1.61 -24.43
CA GLU A 144 -9.12 1.22 -25.35
C GLU A 144 -9.40 -0.28 -25.26
N TYR A 145 -8.35 -1.12 -25.29
CA TYR A 145 -8.46 -2.57 -25.18
C TYR A 145 -9.22 -3.01 -23.91
N LEU A 146 -8.87 -2.41 -22.79
CA LEU A 146 -9.46 -2.76 -21.50
C LEU A 146 -10.89 -2.24 -21.35
N THR A 147 -11.17 -1.00 -21.76
CA THR A 147 -12.35 -0.28 -21.25
C THR A 147 -13.37 0.10 -22.32
N ARG A 148 -13.04 -0.04 -23.61
CA ARG A 148 -13.95 0.37 -24.68
C ARG A 148 -14.91 -0.76 -25.08
N ASP A 149 -16.18 -0.41 -25.16
CA ASP A 149 -17.21 -1.23 -25.78
C ASP A 149 -17.43 -0.85 -27.25
N GLY A 150 -18.22 -1.67 -27.98
CA GLY A 150 -18.64 -1.42 -29.35
C GLY A 150 -17.61 -1.86 -30.40
N ASP A 151 -17.72 -1.28 -31.59
CA ASP A 151 -16.89 -1.65 -32.75
C ASP A 151 -15.67 -0.74 -32.84
N SER A 152 -14.53 -1.22 -32.36
CA SER A 152 -13.25 -0.54 -32.46
C SER A 152 -12.11 -1.56 -32.56
N PRO A 153 -10.94 -1.16 -33.12
CA PRO A 153 -9.83 -2.10 -33.32
C PRO A 153 -9.41 -2.83 -32.04
N MET A 154 -9.28 -2.11 -30.90
CA MET A 154 -8.82 -2.71 -29.66
C MET A 154 -9.93 -3.51 -28.96
N ALA A 155 -11.19 -3.09 -29.04
CA ALA A 155 -12.32 -3.88 -28.56
C ALA A 155 -12.48 -5.18 -29.37
N SER A 156 -12.25 -5.14 -30.68
CA SER A 156 -12.25 -6.34 -31.54
C SER A 156 -11.10 -7.29 -31.14
N LEU A 157 -9.89 -6.77 -30.94
CA LEU A 157 -8.75 -7.57 -30.49
C LEU A 157 -8.99 -8.21 -29.10
N ARG A 158 -9.66 -7.49 -28.17
CA ARG A 158 -10.05 -8.07 -26.88
C ARG A 158 -10.98 -9.26 -27.05
N ARG A 159 -12.00 -9.14 -27.95
CA ARG A 159 -12.92 -10.23 -28.25
C ARG A 159 -12.23 -11.41 -28.92
N GLU A 160 -11.33 -11.17 -29.85
CA GLU A 160 -10.48 -12.20 -30.46
C GLU A 160 -9.66 -12.97 -29.42
N ASN A 161 -9.24 -12.29 -28.36
CA ASN A 161 -8.53 -12.87 -27.23
C ASN A 161 -9.46 -13.47 -26.15
N GLY A 162 -10.77 -13.62 -26.43
CA GLY A 162 -11.70 -14.39 -25.61
C GLY A 162 -12.48 -13.58 -24.56
N ARG A 163 -12.45 -12.23 -24.61
CA ARG A 163 -13.24 -11.39 -23.69
C ARG A 163 -14.16 -10.45 -24.46
N ASP A 164 -15.45 -10.70 -24.40
CA ASP A 164 -16.45 -9.90 -25.12
C ASP A 164 -16.64 -8.53 -24.47
N GLU A 165 -16.94 -8.52 -23.18
CA GLU A 165 -17.24 -7.30 -22.42
C GLU A 165 -15.98 -6.55 -21.96
N PRO A 166 -16.00 -5.21 -21.96
CA PRO A 166 -14.92 -4.44 -21.38
C PRO A 166 -14.81 -4.67 -19.87
N TRP A 167 -13.61 -4.47 -19.33
CA TRP A 167 -13.42 -4.40 -17.90
C TRP A 167 -13.66 -2.99 -17.37
N LYS A 168 -13.89 -2.90 -16.07
CA LYS A 168 -13.87 -1.65 -15.34
C LYS A 168 -12.46 -1.44 -14.75
N VAL A 169 -11.80 -0.38 -15.19
CA VAL A 169 -10.47 0.01 -14.69
C VAL A 169 -10.57 1.43 -14.15
N PRO A 170 -10.72 1.61 -12.84
CA PRO A 170 -10.88 2.95 -12.26
C PRO A 170 -9.56 3.71 -12.16
N PHE A 171 -8.42 3.05 -11.91
CA PHE A 171 -7.14 3.70 -11.65
C PHE A 171 -6.13 3.45 -12.75
N TRP A 172 -5.46 4.54 -13.17
CA TRP A 172 -4.48 4.49 -14.25
C TRP A 172 -3.23 5.30 -13.90
N GLY A 173 -2.09 4.62 -13.76
CA GLY A 173 -0.78 5.25 -13.56
C GLY A 173 -0.21 5.81 -14.86
N ILE A 174 0.30 7.01 -14.80
CA ILE A 174 1.07 7.65 -15.86
C ILE A 174 2.55 7.61 -15.48
N GLY A 175 3.24 6.54 -15.89
CA GLY A 175 4.64 6.27 -15.55
C GLY A 175 4.86 5.76 -14.13
N ASN A 176 6.12 5.49 -13.82
CA ASN A 176 6.63 5.06 -12.52
C ASN A 176 8.03 5.63 -12.33
N GLU A 177 8.37 6.11 -11.11
CA GLU A 177 9.73 6.57 -10.74
C GLU A 177 10.50 7.25 -11.87
N ALA A 178 9.84 8.19 -12.54
CA ALA A 178 10.35 8.80 -13.77
C ALA A 178 11.67 9.57 -13.57
N TRP A 179 11.99 9.91 -12.31
CA TRP A 179 13.28 10.47 -11.88
C TRP A 179 14.43 9.43 -11.91
N GLY A 180 14.10 8.15 -11.94
CA GLY A 180 15.02 7.00 -11.93
C GLY A 180 14.73 6.03 -13.07
N CYS A 181 14.37 4.79 -12.73
CA CYS A 181 14.15 3.70 -13.69
C CYS A 181 13.10 4.01 -14.77
N GLY A 182 12.15 4.87 -14.49
CA GLY A 182 11.11 5.28 -15.45
C GLY A 182 11.55 6.31 -16.49
N GLY A 183 12.87 6.59 -16.66
CA GLY A 183 13.38 7.37 -17.78
C GLY A 183 14.38 8.50 -17.44
N ASN A 184 14.81 8.65 -16.19
CA ASN A 184 15.76 9.68 -15.74
C ASN A 184 15.33 11.10 -16.16
N PHE A 185 14.05 11.41 -16.08
CA PHE A 185 13.52 12.73 -16.40
C PHE A 185 13.88 13.76 -15.33
N THR A 186 13.94 15.02 -15.73
CA THR A 186 13.77 16.13 -14.77
C THR A 186 12.29 16.34 -14.48
N ALA A 187 11.94 16.89 -13.32
CA ALA A 187 10.55 17.09 -12.93
C ALA A 187 9.72 17.88 -13.96
N PRO A 188 10.19 19.02 -14.55
CA PRO A 188 9.45 19.73 -15.59
C PRO A 188 9.29 18.96 -16.90
N GLN A 189 10.29 18.13 -17.28
CA GLN A 189 10.18 17.28 -18.47
C GLN A 189 9.10 16.23 -18.26
N PHE A 190 9.13 15.52 -17.15
CA PHE A 190 8.12 14.51 -16.84
C PHE A 190 6.72 15.13 -16.73
N ALA A 191 6.58 16.27 -16.07
CA ALA A 191 5.29 16.95 -15.98
C ALA A 191 4.67 17.26 -17.37
N SER A 192 5.51 17.57 -18.36
CA SER A 192 5.08 17.77 -19.75
C SER A 192 4.68 16.44 -20.42
N GLU A 193 5.46 15.38 -20.22
CA GLU A 193 5.14 14.04 -20.72
C GLU A 193 3.87 13.48 -20.05
N ALA A 194 3.74 13.57 -18.73
CA ALA A 194 2.55 13.13 -18.01
C ALA A 194 1.27 13.75 -18.56
N ARG A 195 1.29 15.06 -18.87
CA ARG A 195 0.18 15.75 -19.54
C ARG A 195 -0.12 15.16 -20.90
N ARG A 196 0.92 14.91 -21.70
CA ARG A 196 0.78 14.36 -23.05
C ARG A 196 0.16 12.98 -23.01
N TYR A 197 0.67 12.07 -22.19
CA TYR A 197 0.12 10.72 -22.03
C TYR A 197 -1.30 10.74 -21.47
N ALA A 198 -1.55 11.47 -20.40
CA ALA A 198 -2.87 11.57 -19.78
C ALA A 198 -3.96 12.09 -20.73
N THR A 199 -3.59 12.99 -21.66
CA THR A 199 -4.52 13.52 -22.69
C THR A 199 -5.11 12.41 -23.56
N PHE A 200 -4.37 11.35 -23.82
CA PHE A 200 -4.77 10.23 -24.69
C PHE A 200 -5.30 9.01 -23.92
N CYS A 201 -5.13 8.97 -22.61
CA CYS A 201 -5.81 8.01 -21.73
C CYS A 201 -7.26 8.45 -21.50
N ARG A 202 -8.15 8.12 -22.43
CA ARG A 202 -9.53 8.64 -22.44
C ARG A 202 -10.49 7.78 -21.66
N ASP A 203 -11.52 8.41 -21.13
CA ASP A 203 -12.68 7.69 -20.59
C ASP A 203 -13.46 7.04 -21.73
N HIS A 204 -13.91 5.78 -21.53
CA HIS A 204 -14.78 5.08 -22.47
C HIS A 204 -16.08 4.68 -21.77
N GLY A 205 -17.22 5.05 -22.37
CA GLY A 205 -18.54 4.76 -21.80
C GLY A 205 -18.66 5.22 -20.35
N ASP A 206 -19.04 4.32 -19.49
CA ASP A 206 -19.18 4.55 -18.06
C ASP A 206 -17.87 4.39 -17.28
N ASN A 207 -16.81 3.89 -17.91
CA ASN A 207 -15.50 3.80 -17.28
C ASN A 207 -14.84 5.18 -17.24
N LYS A 208 -14.66 5.70 -16.01
CA LYS A 208 -13.97 6.96 -15.74
C LYS A 208 -12.63 6.66 -15.11
N LEU A 209 -11.57 7.03 -15.80
CA LEU A 209 -10.22 6.83 -15.31
C LEU A 209 -9.87 7.91 -14.27
N TYR A 210 -9.38 7.47 -13.13
CA TYR A 210 -8.66 8.31 -12.17
C TYR A 210 -7.16 8.18 -12.50
N ARG A 211 -6.61 9.17 -13.20
CA ARG A 211 -5.24 9.18 -13.71
C ARG A 211 -4.32 9.70 -12.64
N ILE A 212 -3.24 8.96 -12.36
CA ILE A 212 -2.27 9.25 -11.31
C ILE A 212 -0.93 9.47 -12.00
N ALA A 213 -0.38 10.68 -11.93
CA ALA A 213 0.95 10.96 -12.48
C ALA A 213 2.02 10.50 -11.49
N ALA A 214 3.03 9.77 -11.97
CA ALA A 214 4.17 9.38 -11.16
C ALA A 214 4.86 10.62 -10.57
N GLY A 215 5.13 10.59 -9.29
CA GLY A 215 5.63 11.75 -8.56
C GLY A 215 6.98 11.52 -7.90
N ALA A 216 7.14 12.07 -6.71
CA ALA A 216 8.39 12.22 -6.01
C ALA A 216 8.93 10.92 -5.39
N SER A 217 10.23 10.88 -5.17
CA SER A 217 10.85 10.02 -4.17
C SER A 217 10.91 10.77 -2.84
N ASP A 218 10.45 10.13 -1.78
CA ASP A 218 10.50 10.67 -0.41
C ASP A 218 9.90 12.10 -0.38
N ASP A 219 10.59 13.08 0.20
CA ASP A 219 10.14 14.47 0.35
C ASP A 219 10.65 15.44 -0.75
N ASP A 220 10.98 14.93 -1.95
CA ASP A 220 11.36 15.80 -3.07
C ASP A 220 10.17 16.60 -3.60
N VAL A 221 9.85 17.67 -2.91
CA VAL A 221 8.74 18.58 -3.30
C VAL A 221 8.95 19.29 -4.64
N THR A 222 10.15 19.18 -5.26
CA THR A 222 10.41 19.72 -6.60
C THR A 222 9.52 19.05 -7.64
N TRP A 223 9.34 17.72 -7.54
CA TRP A 223 8.45 16.94 -8.39
C TRP A 223 7.00 17.34 -8.21
N THR A 224 6.54 17.40 -6.96
CA THR A 224 5.17 17.84 -6.64
C THR A 224 4.89 19.23 -7.16
N THR A 225 5.83 20.16 -7.00
CA THR A 225 5.71 21.52 -7.52
C THR A 225 5.56 21.53 -9.04
N ALA A 226 6.44 20.83 -9.77
CA ALA A 226 6.40 20.79 -11.24
C ALA A 226 5.09 20.19 -11.78
N LEU A 227 4.58 19.12 -11.16
CA LEU A 227 3.31 18.51 -11.54
C LEU A 227 2.12 19.43 -11.25
N MET A 228 2.10 20.09 -10.09
CA MET A 228 1.03 21.03 -9.75
C MET A 228 1.07 22.30 -10.64
N GLU A 229 2.25 22.78 -11.02
CA GLU A 229 2.39 23.86 -12.02
C GLU A 229 1.85 23.43 -13.39
N ALA A 230 2.12 22.18 -13.81
CA ALA A 230 1.61 21.64 -15.07
C ALA A 230 0.07 21.57 -15.09
N LEU A 231 -0.56 21.28 -13.95
CA LEU A 231 -2.03 21.29 -13.81
C LEU A 231 -2.62 22.70 -13.85
N ASN A 232 -1.90 23.71 -13.34
CA ASN A 232 -2.38 25.08 -13.19
C ASN A 232 -1.89 26.04 -14.28
N CYS A 233 -1.32 25.57 -15.37
CA CYS A 233 -0.87 26.41 -16.48
C CYS A 233 -2.06 27.07 -17.20
N LEU A 234 -2.39 28.31 -16.83
CA LEU A 234 -3.53 29.07 -17.37
C LEU A 234 -3.48 29.29 -18.89
N GLY A 235 -2.29 29.34 -19.48
CA GLY A 235 -2.12 29.49 -20.94
C GLY A 235 -2.13 28.16 -21.70
N CYS A 236 -2.04 27.04 -21.03
CA CYS A 236 -1.81 25.74 -21.62
C CYS A 236 -3.04 24.82 -21.58
N GLN A 237 -4.03 25.13 -20.74
CA GLN A 237 -5.17 24.25 -20.51
C GLN A 237 -6.41 24.81 -21.21
N ARG A 238 -6.87 24.10 -22.23
CA ARG A 238 -8.22 24.32 -22.78
C ARG A 238 -9.26 23.36 -22.20
N ASP A 239 -8.83 22.21 -21.64
CA ASP A 239 -9.68 21.27 -20.95
C ASP A 239 -8.92 20.62 -19.76
N PRO A 240 -9.04 21.20 -18.54
CA PRO A 240 -8.37 20.66 -17.36
C PRO A 240 -8.94 19.30 -16.89
N LYS A 241 -10.07 18.86 -17.43
CA LYS A 241 -10.75 17.61 -17.00
C LYS A 241 -10.05 16.34 -17.49
N ASN A 242 -9.15 16.45 -18.47
CA ASN A 242 -8.53 15.30 -19.14
C ASN A 242 -7.01 15.19 -18.90
N ILE A 243 -6.49 15.77 -17.82
CA ILE A 243 -5.07 15.61 -17.49
C ILE A 243 -4.95 14.46 -16.49
N PHE A 244 -4.46 14.67 -15.29
CA PHE A 244 -4.43 13.69 -14.21
C PHE A 244 -5.17 14.23 -12.98
N GLN A 245 -5.73 13.31 -12.17
CA GLN A 245 -6.56 13.65 -11.00
C GLN A 245 -5.78 13.50 -9.70
N ALA A 246 -4.60 12.86 -9.76
CA ALA A 246 -3.73 12.70 -8.61
C ALA A 246 -2.26 12.72 -9.02
N ILE A 247 -1.41 12.93 -8.04
CA ILE A 247 0.04 12.74 -8.14
C ILE A 247 0.48 11.75 -7.08
N SER A 248 1.45 10.90 -7.42
CA SER A 248 1.96 9.93 -6.46
C SER A 248 3.28 10.38 -5.81
N PHE A 249 3.71 9.64 -4.81
CA PHE A 249 5.06 9.66 -4.25
C PHE A 249 5.36 8.27 -3.66
N HIS A 250 6.63 7.96 -3.46
CA HIS A 250 7.10 6.71 -2.86
C HIS A 250 7.83 6.97 -1.55
N TYR A 251 7.68 6.06 -0.58
CA TYR A 251 8.35 6.14 0.70
C TYR A 251 8.67 4.77 1.27
N TYR A 252 9.97 4.47 1.39
CA TYR A 252 10.42 3.23 2.01
C TYR A 252 11.05 3.48 3.38
N THR A 253 10.73 2.61 4.33
CA THR A 253 11.26 2.62 5.68
C THR A 253 12.39 1.61 5.80
N LEU A 254 13.57 2.09 6.22
CA LEU A 254 14.76 1.28 6.49
C LEU A 254 15.49 1.84 7.72
N ALA A 255 16.23 0.99 8.43
CA ALA A 255 16.97 1.42 9.63
C ALA A 255 18.27 2.18 9.29
N GLY A 256 18.93 1.77 8.22
CA GLY A 256 20.24 2.29 7.80
C GLY A 256 20.18 3.19 6.57
N THR A 257 21.04 2.92 5.61
CA THR A 257 21.14 3.62 4.32
C THR A 257 20.71 2.70 3.18
N TRP A 258 20.59 3.25 1.97
CA TRP A 258 20.27 2.44 0.78
C TRP A 258 21.32 1.37 0.44
N GLU A 259 22.59 1.58 0.84
CA GLU A 259 23.67 0.63 0.66
C GLU A 259 23.71 -0.45 1.76
N HIS A 260 23.19 -0.13 2.96
CA HIS A 260 23.18 -1.00 4.14
C HIS A 260 21.86 -0.83 4.88
N LYS A 261 20.86 -1.57 4.47
CA LYS A 261 19.47 -1.44 4.96
C LYS A 261 19.26 -2.17 6.29
N GLY A 262 20.09 -3.16 6.57
CA GLY A 262 19.99 -4.02 7.74
C GLY A 262 19.19 -5.30 7.50
N SER A 263 19.32 -6.24 8.42
CA SER A 263 18.65 -7.55 8.35
C SER A 263 17.15 -7.44 8.69
N ALA A 264 16.32 -8.22 8.01
CA ALA A 264 14.91 -8.36 8.31
C ALA A 264 14.65 -8.98 9.70
N THR A 265 15.46 -9.94 10.13
CA THR A 265 15.22 -10.76 11.32
C THR A 265 16.27 -10.61 12.42
N SER A 266 17.46 -10.10 12.09
CA SER A 266 18.55 -9.95 13.05
C SER A 266 18.95 -8.47 13.14
N PHE A 267 18.40 -7.76 14.11
CA PHE A 267 18.61 -6.34 14.33
C PHE A 267 18.71 -6.00 15.82
N SER A 268 19.39 -4.92 16.12
CA SER A 268 19.52 -4.40 17.49
C SER A 268 18.26 -3.62 17.92
N THR A 269 18.16 -3.34 19.22
CA THR A 269 17.14 -2.42 19.75
C THR A 269 17.31 -1.00 19.18
N GLU A 270 18.55 -0.60 18.88
CA GLU A 270 18.85 0.67 18.21
C GLU A 270 18.28 0.73 16.80
N ASP A 271 18.51 -0.34 15.99
CA ASP A 271 17.95 -0.46 14.64
C ASP A 271 16.41 -0.49 14.67
N TYR A 272 15.83 -1.15 15.66
CA TYR A 272 14.38 -1.15 15.88
C TYR A 272 13.85 0.28 16.08
N TYR A 273 14.44 1.04 17.01
CA TYR A 273 14.00 2.41 17.25
C TYR A 273 14.27 3.35 16.08
N ALA A 274 15.39 3.17 15.36
CA ALA A 274 15.67 3.91 14.12
C ALA A 274 14.58 3.64 13.07
N THR A 275 14.17 2.38 12.92
CA THR A 275 13.07 1.99 12.03
C THR A 275 11.75 2.67 12.43
N MET A 276 11.36 2.63 13.71
CA MET A 276 10.12 3.24 14.18
C MET A 276 10.14 4.76 14.01
N SER A 277 11.28 5.40 14.25
CA SER A 277 11.47 6.84 14.02
C SER A 277 11.32 7.22 12.55
N LYS A 278 11.91 6.41 11.64
CA LYS A 278 11.73 6.59 10.20
C LYS A 278 10.28 6.34 9.77
N ALA A 279 9.60 5.36 10.36
CA ALA A 279 8.19 5.11 10.10
C ALA A 279 7.30 6.32 10.49
N GLN A 280 7.55 6.98 11.62
CA GLN A 280 6.81 8.18 12.01
C GLN A 280 7.10 9.39 11.12
N ASP A 281 8.25 9.45 10.44
CA ASP A 281 8.62 10.56 9.56
C ASP A 281 7.71 10.66 8.31
N ILE A 282 6.98 9.59 7.97
CA ILE A 282 6.00 9.58 6.86
C ILE A 282 5.00 10.73 6.96
N GLU A 283 4.58 11.10 8.17
CA GLU A 283 3.63 12.20 8.38
C GLU A 283 4.21 13.56 7.97
N ARG A 284 5.50 13.78 8.23
CA ARG A 284 6.22 14.97 7.76
C ARG A 284 6.28 15.00 6.23
N VAL A 285 6.56 13.86 5.61
CA VAL A 285 6.66 13.73 4.14
C VAL A 285 5.29 13.99 3.50
N ILE A 286 4.22 13.34 3.95
CA ILE A 286 2.85 13.62 3.47
C ILE A 286 2.52 15.12 3.62
N SER A 287 2.82 15.70 4.79
CA SER A 287 2.55 17.12 5.05
C SER A 287 3.35 18.04 4.14
N ALA A 288 4.59 17.69 3.76
CA ALA A 288 5.41 18.48 2.84
C ALA A 288 4.76 18.56 1.45
N HIS A 289 4.37 17.41 0.89
CA HIS A 289 3.66 17.36 -0.39
C HIS A 289 2.29 18.06 -0.33
N ALA A 290 1.49 17.79 0.71
CA ALA A 290 0.17 18.39 0.90
C ALA A 290 0.23 19.93 0.94
N ARG A 291 1.22 20.53 1.61
CA ARG A 291 1.40 21.99 1.65
C ARG A 291 1.66 22.59 0.29
N ILE A 292 2.48 21.94 -0.55
CA ILE A 292 2.70 22.39 -1.93
C ILE A 292 1.38 22.28 -2.71
N MET A 293 0.70 21.13 -2.60
CA MET A 293 -0.57 20.92 -3.29
C MET A 293 -1.64 21.94 -2.87
N ASP A 294 -1.75 22.25 -1.58
CA ASP A 294 -2.72 23.23 -1.04
C ASP A 294 -2.49 24.63 -1.60
N ALA A 295 -1.24 25.00 -1.92
CA ALA A 295 -0.93 26.30 -2.54
C ALA A 295 -1.47 26.40 -3.98
N TYR A 296 -1.52 25.29 -4.72
CA TYR A 296 -2.02 25.27 -6.11
C TYR A 296 -3.48 24.83 -6.20
N ASP A 297 -3.94 23.99 -5.28
CA ASP A 297 -5.30 23.40 -5.24
C ASP A 297 -5.88 23.50 -3.82
N PRO A 298 -6.28 24.70 -3.37
CA PRO A 298 -6.86 24.90 -2.03
C PRO A 298 -8.20 24.18 -1.85
N GLY A 299 -8.84 23.77 -2.94
CA GLY A 299 -10.07 22.98 -2.92
C GLY A 299 -9.86 21.49 -2.78
N ARG A 300 -8.60 21.03 -2.69
CA ARG A 300 -8.21 19.63 -2.49
C ARG A 300 -8.85 18.65 -3.47
N LYS A 301 -8.90 19.03 -4.76
CA LYS A 301 -9.49 18.22 -5.85
C LYS A 301 -8.48 17.21 -6.42
N VAL A 302 -7.19 17.53 -6.34
CA VAL A 302 -6.09 16.67 -6.77
C VAL A 302 -5.70 15.77 -5.60
N GLY A 303 -5.83 14.45 -5.77
CA GLY A 303 -5.45 13.50 -4.74
C GLY A 303 -3.93 13.34 -4.61
N LEU A 304 -3.45 13.08 -3.41
CA LEU A 304 -2.11 12.57 -3.14
C LEU A 304 -2.20 11.04 -3.02
N VAL A 305 -1.27 10.33 -3.64
CA VAL A 305 -1.23 8.86 -3.66
C VAL A 305 0.15 8.40 -3.23
N LEU A 306 0.22 7.45 -2.31
CA LEU A 306 1.47 6.80 -1.90
C LEU A 306 1.47 5.39 -2.50
N ASP A 307 1.78 5.26 -3.79
CA ASP A 307 1.60 4.02 -4.53
C ASP A 307 2.78 3.03 -4.45
N GLU A 308 3.79 3.38 -3.64
CA GLU A 308 4.79 2.43 -3.11
C GLU A 308 5.21 2.83 -1.70
N TRP A 309 5.03 1.91 -0.74
CA TRP A 309 5.51 2.08 0.61
C TRP A 309 5.75 0.73 1.28
N GLY A 310 6.59 0.72 2.30
CA GLY A 310 6.86 -0.47 3.10
C GLY A 310 8.26 -0.44 3.68
N THR A 311 8.65 -1.54 4.30
CA THR A 311 10.02 -1.76 4.77
C THR A 311 10.88 -2.37 3.66
N TRP A 312 12.15 -1.98 3.61
CA TRP A 312 13.12 -2.51 2.66
C TRP A 312 14.40 -2.90 3.39
N TRP A 313 14.64 -4.20 3.49
CA TRP A 313 15.82 -4.75 4.15
C TRP A 313 16.82 -5.33 3.14
N ASP A 314 18.01 -5.68 3.62
CA ASP A 314 18.92 -6.52 2.85
C ASP A 314 18.23 -7.85 2.57
N VAL A 315 18.38 -8.39 1.36
CA VAL A 315 17.71 -9.63 0.96
C VAL A 315 18.17 -10.82 1.79
N GLU A 316 17.28 -11.81 1.98
CA GLU A 316 17.63 -13.02 2.71
C GLU A 316 18.80 -13.76 2.03
N GLU A 317 19.75 -14.20 2.85
CA GLU A 317 20.93 -14.91 2.37
C GLU A 317 20.57 -16.17 1.56
N GLY A 318 21.28 -16.41 0.46
CA GLY A 318 21.02 -17.55 -0.43
C GLY A 318 19.91 -17.33 -1.47
N THR A 319 19.23 -16.19 -1.45
CA THR A 319 18.25 -15.83 -2.48
C THR A 319 18.87 -14.96 -3.58
N ASN A 320 18.19 -14.85 -4.74
CA ASN A 320 18.63 -13.93 -5.79
C ASN A 320 18.48 -12.48 -5.29
N PRO A 321 19.56 -11.67 -5.24
CA PRO A 321 19.50 -10.31 -4.74
C PRO A 321 18.49 -9.41 -5.45
N GLY A 322 18.27 -9.63 -6.75
CA GLY A 322 17.30 -8.89 -7.54
C GLY A 322 15.85 -9.31 -7.31
N PHE A 323 15.58 -10.30 -6.45
CA PHE A 323 14.23 -10.74 -6.12
C PHE A 323 13.65 -10.03 -4.90
N LEU A 324 14.46 -9.26 -4.19
CA LEU A 324 14.07 -8.48 -3.01
C LEU A 324 13.25 -9.28 -1.98
N TYR A 325 13.57 -10.57 -1.86
CA TYR A 325 12.93 -11.44 -0.87
C TYR A 325 13.49 -11.13 0.52
N GLN A 326 12.62 -10.81 1.43
CA GLN A 326 12.92 -10.59 2.84
C GLN A 326 11.86 -11.24 3.72
N GLN A 327 12.24 -11.60 4.96
CA GLN A 327 11.29 -12.01 5.98
C GLN A 327 10.57 -10.76 6.53
N ASN A 328 9.38 -10.98 7.11
CA ASN A 328 8.56 -9.93 7.70
C ASN A 328 8.28 -10.24 9.18
N THR A 329 8.54 -9.30 10.07
CA THR A 329 8.51 -9.47 11.52
C THR A 329 7.44 -8.59 12.18
N VAL A 330 7.32 -8.65 13.52
CA VAL A 330 6.50 -7.72 14.31
C VAL A 330 6.95 -6.27 14.07
N ARG A 331 8.27 -6.01 13.88
CA ARG A 331 8.78 -4.67 13.52
C ARG A 331 8.11 -4.14 12.25
N ASP A 332 8.00 -4.96 11.22
CA ASP A 332 7.36 -4.57 9.94
C ASP A 332 5.86 -4.31 10.12
N ALA A 333 5.20 -5.14 10.91
CA ALA A 333 3.80 -4.94 11.27
C ALA A 333 3.57 -3.59 11.97
N LEU A 334 4.46 -3.20 12.89
CA LEU A 334 4.39 -1.91 13.57
C LEU A 334 4.67 -0.72 12.64
N VAL A 335 5.54 -0.87 11.64
CA VAL A 335 5.71 0.14 10.59
C VAL A 335 4.39 0.36 9.86
N ALA A 336 3.70 -0.72 9.47
CA ALA A 336 2.40 -0.61 8.81
C ALA A 336 1.34 0.07 9.71
N ALA A 337 1.28 -0.29 10.98
CA ALA A 337 0.35 0.31 11.95
C ALA A 337 0.58 1.83 12.11
N VAL A 338 1.84 2.25 12.26
CA VAL A 338 2.23 3.67 12.36
C VAL A 338 1.88 4.43 11.08
N HIS A 339 2.12 3.82 9.92
CA HIS A 339 1.77 4.42 8.64
C HIS A 339 0.25 4.61 8.51
N PHE A 340 -0.57 3.62 8.88
CA PHE A 340 -2.03 3.76 8.86
C PHE A 340 -2.52 4.89 9.76
N ASP A 341 -1.95 5.04 10.95
CA ASP A 341 -2.31 6.16 11.82
C ASP A 341 -2.01 7.52 11.15
N ALA A 342 -0.86 7.64 10.47
CA ALA A 342 -0.52 8.84 9.70
C ALA A 342 -1.45 9.03 8.49
N PHE A 343 -1.81 7.96 7.78
CA PHE A 343 -2.72 8.02 6.64
C PHE A 343 -4.12 8.49 7.07
N HIS A 344 -4.65 7.99 8.18
CA HIS A 344 -5.94 8.39 8.72
C HIS A 344 -5.99 9.87 9.09
N ARG A 345 -4.90 10.40 9.68
CA ARG A 345 -4.80 11.83 10.01
C ARG A 345 -4.73 12.73 8.78
N ASN A 346 -4.31 12.20 7.62
CA ASN A 346 -4.14 12.93 6.36
C ASN A 346 -5.15 12.50 5.27
N ALA A 347 -6.21 11.81 5.65
CA ALA A 347 -7.19 11.26 4.71
C ALA A 347 -8.00 12.31 3.92
N ASP A 348 -7.84 13.58 4.23
CA ASP A 348 -8.41 14.70 3.50
C ASP A 348 -7.60 15.07 2.23
N ARG A 349 -6.37 14.58 2.09
CA ARG A 349 -5.50 14.78 0.93
C ARG A 349 -4.94 13.46 0.39
N LEU A 350 -4.54 12.53 1.28
CA LEU A 350 -4.05 11.21 0.90
C LEU A 350 -5.25 10.29 0.63
N VAL A 351 -5.41 9.87 -0.63
CA VAL A 351 -6.61 9.13 -1.08
C VAL A 351 -6.35 7.66 -1.37
N MET A 352 -5.09 7.27 -1.53
CA MET A 352 -4.67 5.89 -1.83
C MET A 352 -3.24 5.65 -1.33
N ALA A 353 -2.98 4.42 -0.89
CA ALA A 353 -1.64 3.92 -0.60
C ALA A 353 -1.54 2.44 -1.01
N ASN A 354 -0.40 2.03 -1.61
CA ASN A 354 -0.19 0.66 -2.08
C ASN A 354 1.07 0.09 -1.46
N ILE A 355 0.91 -0.91 -0.59
CA ILE A 355 2.06 -1.53 0.07
C ILE A 355 2.89 -2.36 -0.91
N ALA A 356 4.18 -2.26 -0.83
CA ALA A 356 5.15 -2.98 -1.64
C ALA A 356 5.80 -4.14 -0.85
N GLN A 357 5.63 -5.43 -1.30
CA GLN A 357 4.63 -5.81 -2.30
C GLN A 357 3.78 -6.94 -1.71
N THR A 358 2.70 -7.30 -2.37
CA THR A 358 1.68 -8.17 -1.76
C THR A 358 2.17 -9.56 -1.39
N VAL A 359 2.99 -10.20 -2.26
CA VAL A 359 3.45 -11.59 -2.09
C VAL A 359 4.96 -11.69 -2.29
N ASN A 360 5.68 -12.31 -1.38
CA ASN A 360 7.10 -12.72 -1.47
C ASN A 360 8.15 -11.61 -1.64
N VAL A 361 7.78 -10.36 -1.72
CA VAL A 361 8.69 -9.26 -2.07
C VAL A 361 8.54 -8.13 -1.05
N LEU A 362 9.66 -7.64 -0.54
CA LEU A 362 9.70 -6.53 0.41
C LEU A 362 8.75 -6.77 1.61
N GLN A 363 7.96 -5.77 2.00
CA GLN A 363 6.98 -5.92 3.07
C GLN A 363 5.72 -6.64 2.57
N ALA A 364 5.81 -7.97 2.45
CA ALA A 364 4.74 -8.80 1.91
C ALA A 364 3.65 -9.11 2.94
N MET A 365 2.41 -9.24 2.45
CA MET A 365 1.32 -9.82 3.23
C MET A 365 1.48 -11.32 3.38
N LEU A 366 1.94 -11.95 2.32
CA LEU A 366 1.96 -13.40 2.15
C LEU A 366 3.36 -13.85 1.69
N LEU A 367 3.86 -14.89 2.32
CA LEU A 367 5.04 -15.61 1.83
C LEU A 367 4.60 -16.98 1.34
N THR A 368 5.19 -17.44 0.23
CA THR A 368 4.96 -18.77 -0.31
C THR A 368 6.24 -19.56 -0.29
N ASP A 369 6.23 -20.73 0.33
CA ASP A 369 7.37 -21.63 0.30
C ASP A 369 7.59 -22.19 -1.10
N ALA A 370 8.84 -22.12 -1.58
CA ALA A 370 9.17 -22.50 -2.95
C ALA A 370 9.11 -24.02 -3.20
N GLU A 371 9.37 -24.82 -2.16
CA GLU A 371 9.47 -26.28 -2.26
C GLU A 371 8.13 -26.95 -1.97
N THR A 372 7.49 -26.54 -0.87
CA THR A 372 6.23 -27.15 -0.40
C THR A 372 4.99 -26.49 -0.94
N GLY A 373 5.10 -25.24 -1.43
CA GLY A 373 3.97 -24.40 -1.81
C GLY A 373 3.17 -23.87 -0.62
N ALA A 374 3.62 -24.07 0.63
CA ALA A 374 2.89 -23.59 1.80
C ALA A 374 2.72 -22.06 1.77
N LEU A 375 1.54 -21.59 2.18
CA LEU A 375 1.23 -20.17 2.35
C LEU A 375 1.45 -19.78 3.81
N VAL A 376 2.15 -18.66 4.04
CA VAL A 376 2.41 -18.08 5.34
C VAL A 376 1.88 -16.67 5.39
N LEU A 377 1.00 -16.36 6.34
CA LEU A 377 0.52 -15.02 6.64
C LEU A 377 1.58 -14.30 7.47
N THR A 378 2.02 -13.12 7.03
CA THR A 378 3.02 -12.34 7.78
C THR A 378 2.37 -11.57 8.93
N PRO A 379 3.13 -11.07 9.91
CA PRO A 379 2.58 -10.14 10.92
C PRO A 379 1.96 -8.89 10.31
N THR A 380 2.45 -8.40 9.16
CA THR A 380 1.87 -7.27 8.44
C THR A 380 0.45 -7.58 7.92
N TYR A 381 0.21 -8.81 7.42
CA TYR A 381 -1.14 -9.26 7.05
C TYR A 381 -2.16 -9.05 8.18
N HIS A 382 -1.77 -9.40 9.40
CA HIS A 382 -2.65 -9.27 10.56
C HIS A 382 -2.95 -7.81 10.92
N VAL A 383 -2.02 -6.88 10.71
CA VAL A 383 -2.30 -5.45 10.88
C VAL A 383 -3.36 -4.98 9.89
N PHE A 384 -3.29 -5.40 8.62
CA PHE A 384 -4.31 -5.09 7.61
C PHE A 384 -5.66 -5.70 8.00
N GLU A 385 -5.69 -6.96 8.43
CA GLU A 385 -6.91 -7.65 8.87
C GLU A 385 -7.56 -6.94 10.06
N MET A 386 -6.79 -6.61 11.09
CA MET A 386 -7.27 -5.92 12.29
C MET A 386 -7.76 -4.49 11.99
N SER A 387 -7.17 -3.83 10.99
CA SER A 387 -7.50 -2.45 10.60
C SER A 387 -8.68 -2.35 9.62
N ARG A 388 -9.22 -3.48 9.15
CA ARG A 388 -10.30 -3.51 8.14
C ARG A 388 -11.52 -2.65 8.49
N GLY A 389 -11.82 -2.48 9.77
CA GLY A 389 -12.95 -1.66 10.24
C GLY A 389 -12.78 -0.16 9.99
N HIS A 390 -11.59 0.30 9.60
CA HIS A 390 -11.36 1.70 9.19
C HIS A 390 -11.71 1.97 7.71
N HIS A 391 -11.91 0.93 6.89
CA HIS A 391 -12.24 1.10 5.46
C HIS A 391 -13.55 1.89 5.30
N ASP A 392 -13.50 3.02 4.60
CA ASP A 392 -14.61 3.95 4.33
C ASP A 392 -15.29 4.49 5.60
N ALA A 393 -14.67 4.32 6.75
CA ALA A 393 -15.14 4.90 8.00
C ALA A 393 -14.74 6.38 8.10
N THR A 394 -15.47 7.13 8.91
CA THR A 394 -15.14 8.54 9.19
C THR A 394 -14.07 8.61 10.26
N SER A 395 -12.95 9.28 10.00
CA SER A 395 -11.89 9.45 10.98
C SER A 395 -12.35 10.26 12.18
N LEU A 396 -11.76 9.97 13.33
CA LEU A 396 -11.97 10.69 14.59
C LEU A 396 -10.62 11.22 15.08
N ALA A 397 -10.62 12.41 15.69
CA ALA A 397 -9.41 12.96 16.27
C ALA A 397 -9.01 12.16 17.52
N VAL A 398 -7.75 11.75 17.57
CA VAL A 398 -7.13 11.14 18.75
C VAL A 398 -6.02 12.07 19.23
N HIS A 399 -6.09 12.48 20.50
CA HIS A 399 -5.09 13.31 21.12
C HIS A 399 -4.39 12.53 22.23
N VAL A 400 -3.14 12.16 22.01
CA VAL A 400 -2.28 11.54 23.04
C VAL A 400 -1.79 12.64 23.96
N LEU A 401 -2.13 12.51 25.23
CA LEU A 401 -1.72 13.41 26.32
C LEU A 401 -0.84 12.60 27.27
N ASP A 402 -0.01 13.27 28.05
CA ASP A 402 0.81 12.62 29.07
C ASP A 402 1.49 11.33 28.55
N ALA A 403 2.03 11.39 27.33
CA ALA A 403 2.79 10.28 26.77
C ALA A 403 4.09 10.05 27.53
N PRO A 404 4.63 8.83 27.56
CA PRO A 404 5.99 8.60 28.04
C PRO A 404 7.01 9.48 27.32
N ASP A 405 8.14 9.73 27.95
CA ASP A 405 9.23 10.48 27.32
C ASP A 405 9.61 9.86 25.98
N ALA A 406 9.76 10.71 24.97
CA ALA A 406 10.17 10.29 23.66
C ALA A 406 11.55 9.63 23.69
N ARG A 407 11.75 8.61 22.84
CA ARG A 407 13.08 8.01 22.63
C ARG A 407 13.84 8.80 21.57
N GLU A 408 15.13 8.99 21.79
CA GLU A 408 16.01 9.51 20.74
C GLU A 408 16.50 8.32 19.88
N ALA A 409 16.26 8.42 18.58
CA ALA A 409 16.68 7.39 17.63
C ALA A 409 17.09 8.06 16.30
N ASP A 410 18.28 7.79 15.83
CA ASP A 410 18.83 8.32 14.56
C ASP A 410 18.72 9.87 14.48
N GLY A 411 18.99 10.56 15.60
CA GLY A 411 18.89 12.03 15.70
C GLY A 411 17.47 12.57 15.62
N ARG A 412 16.45 11.73 15.79
CA ARG A 412 15.03 12.07 15.79
C ARG A 412 14.38 11.67 17.10
N SER A 413 13.30 12.36 17.45
CA SER A 413 12.48 12.03 18.60
C SER A 413 11.37 11.03 18.18
N LEU A 414 11.39 9.84 18.76
CA LEU A 414 10.40 8.80 18.56
C LEU A 414 9.34 8.85 19.66
N GLN A 415 8.08 9.05 19.30
CA GLN A 415 6.97 8.86 20.23
C GLN A 415 6.65 7.37 20.37
N VAL A 416 6.64 6.85 21.60
CA VAL A 416 6.40 5.41 21.84
C VAL A 416 4.93 5.01 21.71
N VAL A 417 4.02 5.97 21.57
CA VAL A 417 2.58 5.74 21.36
C VAL A 417 2.18 6.25 20.00
N SER A 418 1.53 5.40 19.20
CA SER A 418 0.84 5.79 17.99
C SER A 418 -0.63 5.38 18.08
N ALA A 419 -1.54 6.21 17.58
CA ALA A 419 -2.97 5.96 17.68
C ALA A 419 -3.77 6.65 16.59
N SER A 420 -4.87 6.01 16.19
CA SER A 420 -5.91 6.59 15.33
C SER A 420 -7.28 6.01 15.68
N ALA A 421 -8.35 6.66 15.24
CA ALA A 421 -9.70 6.18 15.44
C ALA A 421 -10.61 6.52 14.26
N SER A 422 -11.67 5.74 14.10
CA SER A 422 -12.71 6.02 13.13
C SER A 422 -14.09 5.52 13.59
N THR A 423 -15.15 5.97 12.94
CA THR A 423 -16.53 5.55 13.23
C THR A 423 -17.32 5.24 11.96
N THR A 424 -18.18 4.23 12.04
CA THR A 424 -19.19 3.92 11.02
C THR A 424 -20.59 4.38 11.44
N GLY A 425 -20.70 5.19 12.50
CA GLY A 425 -21.93 5.71 13.04
C GLY A 425 -22.42 4.97 14.29
N SER A 426 -22.57 3.66 14.27
CA SER A 426 -22.97 2.85 15.45
C SER A 426 -21.80 2.22 16.19
N THR A 427 -20.65 2.12 15.53
CA THR A 427 -19.43 1.56 16.09
C THR A 427 -18.26 2.53 15.90
N ALA A 428 -17.23 2.41 16.73
CA ALA A 428 -15.96 3.04 16.49
C ALA A 428 -14.83 2.01 16.63
N LEU A 429 -13.77 2.19 15.83
CA LEU A 429 -12.57 1.41 15.90
C LEU A 429 -11.42 2.31 16.32
N LEU A 430 -10.70 1.92 17.36
CA LEU A 430 -9.51 2.60 17.86
C LEU A 430 -8.30 1.69 17.60
N SER A 431 -7.28 2.21 16.93
CA SER A 431 -5.97 1.60 16.76
C SER A 431 -4.99 2.19 17.76
N LEU A 432 -4.22 1.33 18.42
CA LEU A 432 -3.23 1.71 19.45
C LEU A 432 -1.94 0.90 19.23
N SER A 433 -0.79 1.58 19.21
CA SER A 433 0.51 0.93 19.12
C SER A 433 1.39 1.31 20.31
N ASN A 434 2.03 0.32 20.92
CA ASN A 434 3.14 0.48 21.83
C ASN A 434 4.45 0.19 21.08
N LEU A 435 5.22 1.23 20.84
CA LEU A 435 6.49 1.17 20.10
C LEU A 435 7.71 1.03 21.03
N ASP A 436 7.52 0.90 22.34
CA ASP A 436 8.61 0.56 23.24
C ASP A 436 9.02 -0.92 23.05
N ALA A 437 10.31 -1.17 22.90
CA ALA A 437 10.82 -2.52 22.60
C ALA A 437 10.70 -3.49 23.78
N GLU A 438 10.58 -2.98 25.02
CA GLU A 438 10.76 -3.80 26.23
C GLU A 438 9.66 -3.60 27.29
N ALA A 439 9.06 -2.41 27.37
CA ALA A 439 8.11 -2.07 28.42
C ALA A 439 6.66 -2.18 27.95
N SER A 440 5.78 -2.67 28.81
CA SER A 440 4.33 -2.58 28.60
C SER A 440 3.86 -1.13 28.78
N LEU A 441 2.74 -0.79 28.14
CA LEU A 441 2.15 0.55 28.15
C LEU A 441 0.69 0.48 28.55
N THR A 442 0.32 1.11 29.65
CA THR A 442 -1.10 1.29 30.02
C THR A 442 -1.58 2.65 29.50
N ILE A 443 -2.66 2.64 28.70
CA ILE A 443 -3.28 3.84 28.15
C ILE A 443 -4.68 4.00 28.74
N ASP A 444 -4.95 5.16 29.34
CA ASP A 444 -6.29 5.58 29.72
C ASP A 444 -6.86 6.50 28.62
N VAL A 445 -7.92 6.05 27.94
CA VAL A 445 -8.57 6.77 26.85
C VAL A 445 -9.88 7.37 27.34
N ASP A 446 -9.95 8.71 27.35
CA ASP A 446 -11.17 9.47 27.65
C ASP A 446 -12.05 9.54 26.39
N LEU A 447 -13.17 8.82 26.39
CA LEU A 447 -14.12 8.72 25.27
C LEU A 447 -15.20 9.79 25.44
N ARG A 448 -15.20 10.80 24.57
CA ARG A 448 -16.09 11.96 24.67
C ARG A 448 -17.15 11.99 23.57
N GLY A 449 -18.18 12.79 23.83
CA GLY A 449 -19.24 13.13 22.86
C GLY A 449 -20.35 12.09 22.73
N ARG A 450 -20.04 10.79 22.88
CA ARG A 450 -21.03 9.70 22.81
C ARG A 450 -20.79 8.68 23.93
N ALA A 451 -21.87 8.07 24.39
CA ALA A 451 -21.75 6.97 25.35
C ALA A 451 -21.31 5.68 24.64
N VAL A 452 -20.48 4.89 25.31
CA VAL A 452 -20.00 3.60 24.85
C VAL A 452 -20.58 2.50 25.73
N SER A 453 -21.22 1.52 25.12
CA SER A 453 -21.89 0.41 25.82
C SER A 453 -20.99 -0.80 26.06
N SER A 454 -20.04 -1.06 25.17
CA SER A 454 -19.06 -2.14 25.30
C SER A 454 -17.81 -1.86 24.52
N ALA A 455 -16.71 -2.52 24.93
CA ALA A 455 -15.42 -2.53 24.24
C ALA A 455 -14.91 -3.96 24.10
N THR A 456 -14.36 -4.29 22.94
CA THR A 456 -13.64 -5.55 22.70
C THR A 456 -12.33 -5.27 22.01
N ALA A 457 -11.25 -5.94 22.40
CA ALA A 457 -9.94 -5.67 21.86
C ALA A 457 -9.22 -6.95 21.41
N ARG A 458 -8.32 -6.76 20.43
CA ARG A 458 -7.35 -7.75 19.96
C ARG A 458 -5.97 -7.11 19.95
N VAL A 459 -4.94 -7.89 20.16
CA VAL A 459 -3.55 -7.44 20.12
C VAL A 459 -2.70 -8.37 19.27
N LEU A 460 -1.80 -7.79 18.51
CA LEU A 460 -0.73 -8.45 17.77
C LEU A 460 0.60 -8.10 18.43
N THR A 461 1.35 -9.12 18.84
CA THR A 461 2.71 -9.00 19.39
C THR A 461 3.42 -10.34 19.22
N GLY A 462 4.68 -10.43 19.59
CA GLY A 462 5.47 -11.67 19.62
C GLY A 462 6.42 -11.67 20.81
N ASP A 463 7.20 -12.73 20.97
CA ASP A 463 8.22 -12.85 22.02
C ASP A 463 9.33 -11.81 21.89
N SER A 464 9.48 -11.22 20.70
CA SER A 464 10.37 -10.12 20.38
C SER A 464 9.88 -9.36 19.15
N ALA A 465 10.42 -8.16 18.90
CA ALA A 465 10.15 -7.41 17.68
C ALA A 465 10.61 -8.13 16.40
N ALA A 466 11.50 -9.12 16.51
CA ALA A 466 11.97 -9.97 15.40
C ALA A 466 11.13 -11.25 15.20
N ALA A 467 10.12 -11.49 16.05
CA ALA A 467 9.22 -12.63 15.89
C ALA A 467 8.47 -12.56 14.55
N HIS A 468 8.35 -13.71 13.89
CA HIS A 468 7.73 -13.82 12.57
C HIS A 468 7.16 -15.22 12.32
N ASN A 469 6.32 -15.33 11.33
CA ASN A 469 5.70 -16.60 10.92
C ASN A 469 6.56 -17.30 9.86
N THR A 470 6.58 -18.63 9.93
CA THR A 470 7.26 -19.51 8.96
C THR A 470 6.32 -20.66 8.56
N ALA A 471 6.69 -21.44 7.55
CA ALA A 471 5.91 -22.62 7.16
C ALA A 471 5.81 -23.67 8.32
N ASP A 472 6.84 -23.78 9.15
CA ASP A 472 6.85 -24.68 10.31
C ASP A 472 6.11 -24.10 11.53
N ALA A 473 5.98 -22.79 11.61
CA ALA A 473 5.31 -22.09 12.70
C ALA A 473 4.43 -20.93 12.16
N PRO A 474 3.33 -21.24 11.45
CA PRO A 474 2.56 -20.23 10.70
C PRO A 474 1.74 -19.30 11.59
N GLU A 475 1.59 -19.58 12.87
CA GLU A 475 0.84 -18.81 13.87
C GLU A 475 1.71 -18.35 15.06
N ALA A 476 3.05 -18.31 14.88
CA ALA A 476 3.96 -17.82 15.93
C ALA A 476 3.63 -16.35 16.33
N VAL A 477 3.16 -15.58 15.37
CA VAL A 477 2.64 -14.21 15.56
C VAL A 477 1.24 -14.15 14.96
N ALA A 478 0.23 -14.12 15.83
CA ALA A 478 -1.17 -14.03 15.43
C ALA A 478 -1.95 -13.14 16.42
N PRO A 479 -3.03 -12.47 16.00
CA PRO A 479 -3.83 -11.64 16.88
C PRO A 479 -4.53 -12.47 17.95
N VAL A 480 -4.44 -12.04 19.21
CA VAL A 480 -5.13 -12.65 20.35
C VAL A 480 -6.07 -11.66 21.03
N ALA A 481 -7.03 -12.14 21.81
CA ALA A 481 -7.90 -11.29 22.62
C ALA A 481 -7.07 -10.49 23.63
N LEU A 482 -7.48 -9.24 23.87
CA LEU A 482 -6.88 -8.35 24.86
C LEU A 482 -7.94 -7.86 25.83
N ASP A 483 -7.67 -7.96 27.13
CA ASP A 483 -8.56 -7.47 28.15
C ASP A 483 -8.60 -5.94 28.18
N THR A 484 -9.80 -5.40 28.38
CA THR A 484 -10.05 -3.96 28.49
C THR A 484 -10.94 -3.67 29.68
N GLU A 485 -10.75 -2.51 30.29
CA GLU A 485 -11.63 -1.99 31.34
C GLU A 485 -12.36 -0.75 30.80
N LEU A 486 -13.70 -0.76 30.86
CA LEU A 486 -14.53 0.39 30.49
C LEU A 486 -15.30 0.85 31.72
N ASP A 487 -15.01 2.07 32.19
CA ASP A 487 -15.65 2.69 33.35
C ASP A 487 -15.97 4.15 33.09
N GLY A 488 -17.25 4.54 33.17
CA GLY A 488 -17.72 5.92 33.12
C GLY A 488 -17.26 6.74 31.90
N GLY A 489 -17.00 6.08 30.75
CA GLY A 489 -16.50 6.73 29.53
C GLY A 489 -14.98 6.75 29.42
N THR A 490 -14.25 6.14 30.38
CA THR A 490 -12.83 5.90 30.28
C THR A 490 -12.56 4.44 29.91
N LEU A 491 -11.82 4.24 28.83
CA LEU A 491 -11.32 2.93 28.40
C LEU A 491 -9.88 2.80 28.86
N ARG A 492 -9.57 1.73 29.60
CA ARG A 492 -8.19 1.37 29.97
C ARG A 492 -7.75 0.14 29.19
N VAL A 493 -6.57 0.23 28.57
CA VAL A 493 -5.93 -0.86 27.83
C VAL A 493 -4.46 -0.94 28.24
N THR A 494 -3.95 -2.17 28.49
CA THR A 494 -2.53 -2.41 28.73
C THR A 494 -1.94 -3.19 27.55
N LEU A 495 -1.08 -2.53 26.79
CA LEU A 495 -0.41 -3.05 25.61
C LEU A 495 0.92 -3.70 26.00
N PRO A 496 1.21 -4.93 25.56
CA PRO A 496 2.58 -5.49 25.65
C PRO A 496 3.61 -4.57 24.97
N ALA A 497 4.88 -4.80 25.22
CA ALA A 497 5.95 -4.20 24.42
C ALA A 497 5.78 -4.52 22.92
N HIS A 498 6.29 -3.67 22.05
CA HIS A 498 6.28 -3.85 20.58
C HIS A 498 4.96 -4.48 20.06
N SER A 499 3.83 -3.85 20.34
CA SER A 499 2.49 -4.38 20.00
C SER A 499 1.60 -3.39 19.29
N PHE A 500 0.68 -3.95 18.49
CA PHE A 500 -0.43 -3.24 17.86
C PHE A 500 -1.76 -3.83 18.35
N ALA A 501 -2.68 -2.99 18.75
CA ALA A 501 -4.02 -3.41 19.17
C ALA A 501 -5.11 -2.62 18.45
N THR A 502 -6.25 -3.27 18.26
CA THR A 502 -7.49 -2.62 17.87
C THR A 502 -8.55 -2.82 18.94
N VAL A 503 -9.31 -1.76 19.22
CA VAL A 503 -10.43 -1.79 20.16
C VAL A 503 -11.71 -1.38 19.40
N SER A 504 -12.64 -2.30 19.31
CA SER A 504 -13.99 -2.06 18.77
C SER A 504 -14.90 -1.57 19.89
N LEU A 505 -15.56 -0.44 19.67
CA LEU A 505 -16.46 0.22 20.60
C LEU A 505 -17.89 0.21 20.04
N GLU A 506 -18.86 -0.24 20.84
CA GLU A 506 -20.28 -0.12 20.52
C GLU A 506 -20.80 1.21 21.08
N LEU A 507 -21.29 2.07 20.21
CA LEU A 507 -21.79 3.39 20.55
C LEU A 507 -23.30 3.33 20.87
N ALA A 508 -23.67 3.93 22.00
CA ALA A 508 -25.06 3.95 22.46
C ALA A 508 -25.90 5.04 21.78
#